data_c5c293bb4957687ef950492bb2fa8e87
#
_entry.id   c5c293bb4957687ef950492bb2fa8e87
#
_cell.length_a   1.000
_cell.length_b   1.000
_cell.length_c   1.000
_cell.angle_alpha   90.00
_cell.angle_beta   90.00
_cell.angle_gamma   90.00
#
_symmetry.space_group_name_H-M   'P 1'
#
loop_
_entity.id
_entity.type
_entity.pdbx_description
1 polymer ?
#
loop_
_entity_poly.entity_id
_entity_poly.type
_entity_poly.pdbx_seq_one_letter_code
_entity_poly.pdbx_strand_id
1 'polypeptide(L)' 'MAFAWDYLDAEGTAVGRSEAFPERRAAEDWMGGAWEELLERGIEQVALVDLDPDRRIYRMGLRAS' A
#
# COMPACT_ATOMS: atom_id res chain seq x y z
N MET A 1 16.12 6.40 -0.44
CA MET A 1 15.08 5.79 -1.28
C MET A 1 13.73 6.02 -0.63
N ALA A 2 12.69 6.16 -1.42
CA ALA A 2 11.35 6.41 -0.89
C ALA A 2 10.42 5.28 -1.29
N PHE A 3 9.45 5.00 -0.43
CA PHE A 3 8.47 3.94 -0.64
C PHE A 3 7.07 4.50 -0.39
N ALA A 4 6.09 3.93 -1.06
CA ALA A 4 4.70 4.30 -0.85
C ALA A 4 3.81 3.07 -1.06
N TRP A 5 2.56 3.20 -0.62
CA TRP A 5 1.56 2.15 -0.83
C TRP A 5 0.59 2.61 -1.91
N ASP A 6 0.45 1.82 -2.95
CA ASP A 6 -0.62 2.02 -3.93
C ASP A 6 -1.86 1.32 -3.42
N TYR A 7 -2.98 2.04 -3.39
CA TYR A 7 -4.27 1.48 -2.98
C TYR A 7 -4.95 0.89 -4.20
N LEU A 8 -5.37 -0.36 -4.09
CA LEU A 8 -5.94 -1.11 -5.20
C LEU A 8 -7.36 -1.54 -4.88
N ASP A 9 -8.20 -1.59 -5.91
CA ASP A 9 -9.54 -2.13 -5.77
C ASP A 9 -9.51 -3.67 -5.90
N ALA A 10 -10.67 -4.30 -5.89
CA ALA A 10 -10.76 -5.76 -5.97
C ALA A 10 -10.19 -6.33 -7.28
N GLU A 11 -10.12 -5.52 -8.32
CA GLU A 11 -9.59 -5.92 -9.62
C GLU A 11 -8.09 -5.66 -9.75
N GLY A 12 -7.49 -5.03 -8.73
CA GLY A 12 -6.07 -4.72 -8.76
C GLY A 12 -5.74 -3.41 -9.45
N THR A 13 -6.74 -2.58 -9.70
CA THR A 13 -6.55 -1.27 -10.32
C THR A 13 -6.21 -0.25 -9.24
N ALA A 14 -5.18 0.56 -9.47
CA ALA A 14 -4.76 1.58 -8.53
C ALA A 14 -5.80 2.70 -8.43
N VAL A 15 -6.27 2.98 -7.22
CA VAL A 15 -7.28 4.01 -6.96
C VAL A 15 -6.76 5.12 -6.06
N GLY A 16 -5.52 5.01 -5.60
CA GLY A 16 -4.89 6.04 -4.76
C GLY A 16 -3.50 5.62 -4.33
N ARG A 17 -2.83 6.48 -3.60
CA ARG A 17 -1.48 6.23 -3.11
C ARG A 17 -1.31 6.90 -1.75
N SER A 18 -0.55 6.26 -0.86
CA SER A 18 -0.21 6.81 0.43
C SER A 18 0.85 7.91 0.30
N GLU A 19 1.18 8.54 1.42
CA GLU A 19 2.35 9.40 1.48
C GLU A 19 3.63 8.58 1.25
N ALA A 20 4.73 9.24 0.94
CA ALA A 20 6.01 8.57 0.77
C ALA A 20 6.69 8.36 2.12
N PHE A 21 7.38 7.24 2.26
CA PHE A 21 8.13 6.89 3.47
C PHE A 21 9.62 6.77 3.11
N PRO A 22 10.52 7.19 4.00
CA PRO A 22 11.96 7.15 3.70
C PRO A 22 12.54 5.74 3.67
N GLU A 23 11.89 4.79 4.37
CA GLU A 23 12.38 3.43 4.47
C GLU A 23 11.23 2.44 4.30
N ARG A 24 11.55 1.25 3.80
CA ARG A 24 10.57 0.19 3.64
C ARG A 24 9.93 -0.17 4.98
N ARG A 25 10.74 -0.25 6.04
CA ARG A 25 10.23 -0.59 7.36
C ARG A 25 9.22 0.44 7.86
N ALA A 26 9.48 1.72 7.60
CA ALA A 26 8.55 2.77 7.99
C ALA A 26 7.21 2.61 7.27
N ALA A 27 7.25 2.26 5.99
CA ALA A 27 6.04 2.01 5.22
C ALA A 27 5.26 0.81 5.76
N GLU A 28 5.96 -0.27 6.11
CA GLU A 28 5.33 -1.48 6.64
C GLU A 28 4.73 -1.23 8.03
N ASP A 29 5.42 -0.50 8.87
CA ASP A 29 4.91 -0.15 10.19
C ASP A 29 3.64 0.70 10.09
N TRP A 30 3.64 1.65 9.17
CA TRP A 30 2.46 2.50 8.93
C TRP A 30 1.26 1.66 8.49
N MET A 31 1.47 0.71 7.59
CA MET A 31 0.39 -0.14 7.09
C MET A 31 -0.22 -0.98 8.21
N GLY A 32 0.59 -1.41 9.17
CA GLY A 32 0.11 -2.17 10.31
C GLY A 32 -0.94 -1.45 11.14
N GLY A 33 -0.95 -0.10 11.10
CA GLY A 33 -1.95 0.70 11.80
C GLY A 33 -3.02 1.30 10.90
N ALA A 34 -2.87 1.18 9.57
CA ALA A 34 -3.76 1.84 8.62
C ALA A 34 -4.69 0.90 7.87
N TRP A 35 -4.41 -0.41 7.87
CA TRP A 35 -5.12 -1.35 7.01
C TRP A 35 -6.63 -1.42 7.28
N GLU A 36 -7.03 -1.30 8.54
CA GLU A 36 -8.45 -1.35 8.88
C GLU A 36 -9.22 -0.16 8.30
N GLU A 37 -8.64 1.03 8.42
CA GLU A 37 -9.25 2.23 7.85
C GLU A 37 -9.35 2.12 6.34
N LEU A 38 -8.32 1.58 5.70
CA LEU A 38 -8.33 1.41 4.25
C LEU A 38 -9.42 0.44 3.82
N LEU A 39 -9.62 -0.65 4.56
CA LEU A 39 -10.73 -1.57 4.28
C LEU A 39 -12.08 -0.88 4.39
N GLU A 40 -12.26 -0.04 5.40
CA GLU A 40 -13.51 0.70 5.59
C GLU A 40 -13.77 1.66 4.44
N ARG A 41 -12.70 2.13 3.78
CA ARG A 41 -12.79 3.03 2.63
C ARG A 41 -13.00 2.29 1.31
N GLY A 42 -13.06 0.97 1.35
CA GLY A 42 -13.28 0.15 0.16
C GLY A 42 -12.01 -0.28 -0.55
N ILE A 43 -10.84 -0.08 0.06
CA ILE A 43 -9.57 -0.54 -0.50
C ILE A 43 -9.42 -2.02 -0.21
N GLU A 44 -9.29 -2.83 -1.25
CA GLU A 44 -9.23 -4.29 -1.09
C GLU A 44 -7.80 -4.82 -1.04
N GLN A 45 -6.88 -4.13 -1.70
CA GLN A 45 -5.49 -4.57 -1.80
C GLN A 45 -4.57 -3.37 -1.72
N VAL A 46 -3.32 -3.61 -1.37
CA VAL A 46 -2.27 -2.58 -1.40
C VAL A 46 -1.02 -3.17 -2.03
N ALA A 47 -0.22 -2.32 -2.66
CA ALA A 47 1.07 -2.72 -3.22
C ALA A 47 2.14 -1.79 -2.68
N LEU A 48 3.23 -2.37 -2.19
CA LEU A 48 4.38 -1.58 -1.79
C LEU A 48 5.18 -1.21 -3.03
N VAL A 49 5.46 0.07 -3.19
CA VAL A 49 6.12 0.61 -4.37
C VAL A 49 7.43 1.29 -3.94
N ASP A 50 8.49 0.98 -4.66
CA ASP A 50 9.75 1.71 -4.57
C ASP A 50 9.65 2.87 -5.55
N LEU A 51 9.84 4.09 -5.06
CA LEU A 51 9.65 5.29 -5.88
C LEU A 51 10.90 5.73 -6.64
N ASP A 52 11.99 4.96 -6.60
CA ASP A 52 13.24 5.34 -7.25
C ASP A 52 13.93 4.12 -7.85
N PRO A 53 13.58 3.69 -9.05
CA PRO A 53 12.46 4.13 -9.90
C PRO A 53 11.12 3.61 -9.36
N ASP A 54 10.03 4.12 -9.91
CA ASP A 54 8.68 3.70 -9.52
C ASP A 54 8.49 2.24 -9.92
N ARG A 55 8.55 1.34 -8.92
CA ARG A 55 8.49 -0.10 -9.16
C ARG A 55 7.74 -0.79 -8.02
N ARG A 56 6.76 -1.61 -8.38
CA ARG A 56 6.00 -2.38 -7.41
C ARG A 56 6.87 -3.52 -6.88
N ILE A 57 6.99 -3.60 -5.55
CA ILE A 57 7.80 -4.63 -4.89
C ILE A 57 6.95 -5.86 -4.61
N TYR A 58 5.79 -5.68 -3.96
CA TYR A 58 4.85 -6.78 -3.73
C TYR A 58 3.45 -6.21 -3.52
N ARG A 59 2.47 -7.09 -3.54
CA ARG A 59 1.06 -6.77 -3.35
C ARG A 59 0.48 -7.70 -2.29
N MET A 60 -0.43 -7.17 -1.48
CA MET A 60 -1.12 -8.01 -0.50
C MET A 60 -2.57 -7.58 -0.36
N GLY A 61 -3.43 -8.56 -0.03
CA GLY A 61 -4.82 -8.28 0.27
C GLY A 61 -4.96 -7.75 1.69
N LEU A 62 -5.92 -6.87 1.91
CA LEU A 62 -6.19 -6.32 3.23
C LEU A 62 -7.21 -7.15 4.00
N ARG A 63 -8.03 -7.91 3.31
CA ARG A 63 -9.00 -8.78 3.98
C ARG A 63 -8.34 -10.04 4.49
N ALA A 64 -8.63 -10.39 5.71
CA ALA A 64 -8.24 -11.70 6.23
C ALA A 64 -9.06 -12.75 5.51
N SER A 65 -8.39 -13.71 4.92
CA SER A 65 -9.06 -14.80 4.22
C SER A 65 -9.37 -15.93 5.18
#